data_4907363800a753d20cfcf6effd430d3e
#
_entry.id   4907363800a753d20cfcf6effd430d3e
#
_cell.length_a   1.000
_cell.length_b   1.000
_cell.length_c   1.000
_cell.angle_alpha   90.00
_cell.angle_beta   90.00
_cell.angle_gamma   90.00
#
_symmetry.space_group_name_H-M   'P 1'
#
loop_
_entity.id
_entity.type
_entity.pdbx_description
1 polymer ?
#
loop_
_entity_poly.entity_id
_entity_poly.type
_entity_poly.pdbx_seq_one_letter_code
_entity_poly.pdbx_strand_id
1 'polypeptide(L)'
;MNDQEKEELLKLTGFTQGVFPIRYLGLPLPSKRWSKIECHQLVVKIIGTISTTYARQLCYEGRLQVVMVVLFSIRSFWGSVFILPQSIVKEVDGKCRDYLWGGIQEKRKAPLVAWDKLCVPKKYGGLNIKGCGNWNVASFGKLLWKIVVNKESLW
;
A
#
# COMPACT_ATOMS: atom_id res chain seq x y z
N MET A 1 9.69 -33.83 0.93
CA MET A 1 9.85 -33.93 2.40
C MET A 1 8.69 -34.80 2.87
N ASN A 2 8.99 -35.95 3.46
CA ASN A 2 7.98 -36.91 3.91
C ASN A 2 7.28 -36.34 5.15
N ASP A 3 6.00 -36.67 5.35
CA ASP A 3 5.23 -36.15 6.50
C ASP A 3 5.84 -36.58 7.85
N GLN A 4 6.47 -37.74 7.91
CA GLN A 4 7.20 -38.23 9.07
C GLN A 4 8.45 -37.39 9.42
N GLU A 5 9.27 -37.02 8.44
CA GLU A 5 10.43 -36.12 8.62
C GLU A 5 10.01 -34.74 9.13
N LYS A 6 8.83 -34.29 8.69
CA LYS A 6 8.26 -33.01 9.09
C LYS A 6 7.80 -33.01 10.56
N GLU A 7 7.17 -34.10 11.01
CA GLU A 7 6.77 -34.25 12.42
C GLU A 7 7.97 -34.33 13.36
N GLU A 8 9.03 -35.04 12.95
CA GLU A 8 10.27 -35.11 13.74
C GLU A 8 10.95 -33.73 13.87
N LEU A 9 11.01 -32.97 12.77
CA LEU A 9 11.55 -31.61 12.81
C LEU A 9 10.73 -30.68 13.70
N LEU A 10 9.39 -30.77 13.66
CA LEU A 10 8.53 -29.97 14.52
C LEU A 10 8.71 -30.33 16.01
N LYS A 11 8.91 -31.61 16.33
CA LYS A 11 9.21 -32.06 17.71
C LYS A 11 10.58 -31.61 18.20
N LEU A 12 11.60 -31.66 17.33
CA LEU A 12 12.97 -31.23 17.66
C LEU A 12 13.10 -29.72 17.83
N THR A 13 12.40 -28.95 17.00
CA THR A 13 12.52 -27.48 16.99
C THR A 13 11.53 -26.76 17.89
N GLY A 14 10.47 -27.41 18.32
CA GLY A 14 9.37 -26.80 19.09
C GLY A 14 8.54 -25.80 18.28
N PHE A 15 8.73 -25.75 16.94
CA PHE A 15 7.95 -24.85 16.08
C PHE A 15 6.58 -25.41 15.78
N THR A 16 5.60 -24.52 15.61
CA THR A 16 4.27 -24.89 15.15
C THR A 16 4.17 -24.69 13.63
N GLN A 17 3.47 -25.62 12.97
CA GLN A 17 3.25 -25.48 11.53
C GLN A 17 2.32 -24.31 11.26
N GLY A 18 2.82 -23.29 10.54
CA GLY A 18 2.02 -22.16 10.06
C GLY A 18 1.25 -22.52 8.78
N VAL A 19 0.09 -21.88 8.60
CA VAL A 19 -0.71 -21.96 7.38
C VAL A 19 -0.49 -20.68 6.58
N PHE A 20 -0.24 -20.83 5.26
CA PHE A 20 -0.15 -19.66 4.35
C PHE A 20 -1.53 -19.00 4.13
N PRO A 21 -1.57 -17.65 4.00
CA PRO A 21 -0.44 -16.71 3.96
C PRO A 21 0.06 -16.32 5.36
N ILE A 22 1.36 -16.43 5.56
CA ILE A 22 2.02 -15.96 6.79
C ILE A 22 2.10 -14.44 6.75
N ARG A 23 1.85 -13.78 7.87
CA ARG A 23 2.00 -12.31 7.97
C ARG A 23 3.34 -11.95 8.61
N TYR A 24 4.13 -11.14 7.89
CA TYR A 24 5.37 -10.58 8.40
C TYR A 24 5.32 -9.05 8.36
N LEU A 25 5.45 -8.40 9.52
CA LEU A 25 5.31 -6.95 9.66
C LEU A 25 4.01 -6.38 9.06
N GLY A 26 2.93 -7.16 9.11
CA GLY A 26 1.62 -6.76 8.57
C GLY A 26 1.46 -6.94 7.05
N LEU A 27 2.49 -7.48 6.36
CA LEU A 27 2.42 -7.88 4.96
C LEU A 27 2.15 -9.38 4.86
N PRO A 28 1.24 -9.83 3.99
CA PRO A 28 1.07 -11.23 3.72
C PRO A 28 2.27 -11.72 2.89
N LEU A 29 2.88 -12.84 3.29
CA LEU A 29 3.91 -13.52 2.53
C LEU A 29 3.26 -14.70 1.80
N PRO A 30 3.06 -14.63 0.48
CA PRO A 30 2.51 -15.73 -0.29
C PRO A 30 3.57 -16.79 -0.57
N SER A 31 3.14 -18.04 -0.69
CA SER A 31 4.00 -19.15 -1.12
C SER A 31 4.29 -19.14 -2.62
N LYS A 32 3.53 -18.36 -3.40
CA LYS A 32 3.60 -18.26 -4.87
C LYS A 32 3.52 -16.79 -5.29
N ARG A 33 3.50 -16.55 -6.62
CA ARG A 33 3.36 -15.21 -7.22
C ARG A 33 2.16 -14.46 -6.63
N TRP A 34 2.36 -13.20 -6.26
CA TRP A 34 1.34 -12.32 -5.68
C TRP A 34 0.06 -12.30 -6.51
N SER A 35 -1.05 -12.65 -5.87
CA SER A 35 -2.37 -12.59 -6.47
C SER A 35 -3.02 -11.22 -6.21
N LYS A 36 -4.01 -10.86 -7.04
CA LYS A 36 -4.84 -9.66 -6.82
C LYS A 36 -5.53 -9.69 -5.46
N ILE A 37 -5.89 -10.88 -4.96
CA ILE A 37 -6.60 -11.07 -3.69
C ILE A 37 -5.72 -10.62 -2.51
N GLU A 38 -4.45 -10.97 -2.52
CA GLU A 38 -3.50 -10.59 -1.47
C GLU A 38 -3.22 -9.08 -1.49
N CYS A 39 -3.07 -8.51 -2.70
CA CYS A 39 -2.91 -7.06 -2.86
C CYS A 39 -4.16 -6.26 -2.44
N HIS A 40 -5.35 -6.87 -2.49
CA HIS A 40 -6.59 -6.22 -2.05
C HIS A 40 -6.60 -5.88 -0.56
N GLN A 41 -5.81 -6.57 0.26
CA GLN A 41 -5.61 -6.21 1.67
C GLN A 41 -5.07 -4.78 1.85
N LEU A 42 -4.26 -4.29 0.91
CA LEU A 42 -3.84 -2.88 0.90
C LEU A 42 -5.04 -1.94 0.76
N VAL A 43 -5.94 -2.25 -0.17
CA VAL A 43 -7.16 -1.45 -0.40
C VAL A 43 -8.04 -1.45 0.84
N VAL A 44 -8.25 -2.61 1.46
CA VAL A 44 -9.01 -2.75 2.72
C VAL A 44 -8.40 -1.90 3.84
N LYS A 45 -7.07 -1.92 3.99
CA LYS A 45 -6.36 -1.11 4.98
C LYS A 45 -6.53 0.39 4.71
N ILE A 46 -6.46 0.82 3.46
CA ILE A 46 -6.70 2.22 3.07
C ILE A 46 -8.14 2.63 3.38
N ILE A 47 -9.13 1.80 3.02
CA ILE A 47 -10.54 2.07 3.30
C ILE A 47 -10.76 2.18 4.82
N GLY A 48 -10.21 1.26 5.62
CA GLY A 48 -10.30 1.31 7.08
C GLY A 48 -9.73 2.61 7.66
N THR A 49 -8.56 3.04 7.16
CA THR A 49 -7.95 4.31 7.58
C THR A 49 -8.80 5.52 7.17
N ILE A 50 -9.35 5.52 5.96
CA ILE A 50 -10.28 6.55 5.49
C ILE A 50 -11.51 6.60 6.40
N SER A 51 -12.14 5.47 6.70
CA SER A 51 -13.35 5.40 7.54
C SER A 51 -13.12 5.97 8.94
N THR A 52 -11.97 5.68 9.56
CA THR A 52 -11.62 6.24 10.87
C THR A 52 -11.33 7.74 10.83
N THR A 53 -10.85 8.27 9.70
CA THR A 53 -10.60 9.70 9.54
C THR A 53 -11.83 10.49 9.12
N TYR A 54 -12.81 9.86 8.47
CA TYR A 54 -14.11 10.50 8.21
C TYR A 54 -14.84 10.89 9.49
N ALA A 55 -14.77 10.06 10.53
CA ALA A 55 -15.37 10.36 11.83
C ALA A 55 -14.84 11.65 12.48
N ARG A 56 -13.68 12.16 12.03
CA ARG A 56 -13.05 13.38 12.56
C ARG A 56 -13.47 14.67 11.85
N GLN A 57 -14.40 14.61 10.91
CA GLN A 57 -14.94 15.78 10.17
C GLN A 57 -13.87 16.77 9.67
N LEU A 58 -12.81 16.25 9.06
CA LEU A 58 -11.69 17.07 8.61
C LEU A 58 -12.09 18.03 7.48
N CYS A 59 -11.55 19.24 7.51
CA CYS A 59 -11.61 20.20 6.40
C CYS A 59 -10.81 19.67 5.19
N TYR A 60 -10.90 20.34 4.05
CA TYR A 60 -10.20 19.93 2.83
C TYR A 60 -8.69 19.79 3.04
N GLU A 61 -8.07 20.76 3.70
CA GLU A 61 -6.63 20.76 4.00
C GLU A 61 -6.25 19.57 4.89
N GLY A 62 -7.07 19.26 5.90
CA GLY A 62 -6.87 18.12 6.78
C GLY A 62 -6.94 16.79 6.00
N ARG A 63 -7.91 16.67 5.10
CA ARG A 63 -8.01 15.48 4.22
C ARG A 63 -6.83 15.38 3.27
N LEU A 64 -6.38 16.51 2.71
CA LEU A 64 -5.18 16.55 1.87
C LEU A 64 -3.95 16.06 2.64
N GLN A 65 -3.76 16.48 3.88
CA GLN A 65 -2.68 15.99 4.73
C GLN A 65 -2.77 14.49 5.00
N VAL A 66 -3.96 13.95 5.25
CA VAL A 66 -4.16 12.50 5.40
C VAL A 66 -3.75 11.76 4.12
N VAL A 67 -4.15 12.24 2.95
CA VAL A 67 -3.74 11.65 1.65
C VAL A 67 -2.22 11.71 1.48
N MET A 68 -1.60 12.86 1.76
CA MET A 68 -0.18 13.08 1.50
C MET A 68 0.74 12.38 2.49
N VAL A 69 0.31 12.18 3.73
CA VAL A 69 1.15 11.60 4.79
C VAL A 69 0.70 10.19 5.11
N VAL A 70 -0.53 10.02 5.61
CA VAL A 70 -0.98 8.73 6.15
C VAL A 70 -1.20 7.69 5.04
N LEU A 71 -2.02 8.02 4.05
CA LEU A 71 -2.31 7.08 2.96
C LEU A 71 -1.09 6.85 2.08
N PHE A 72 -0.23 7.87 1.92
CA PHE A 72 1.03 7.72 1.22
C PHE A 72 1.99 6.77 1.96
N SER A 73 2.12 6.87 3.28
CA SER A 73 2.98 5.97 4.07
C SER A 73 2.55 4.51 3.96
N ILE A 74 1.23 4.24 4.03
CA ILE A 74 0.69 2.89 3.85
C ILE A 74 1.05 2.36 2.45
N ARG A 75 0.83 3.13 1.40
CA ARG A 75 1.13 2.74 0.01
C ARG A 75 2.62 2.52 -0.21
N SER A 76 3.46 3.42 0.32
CA SER A 76 4.92 3.33 0.19
C SER A 76 5.48 2.10 0.86
N PHE A 77 4.95 1.73 2.02
CA PHE A 77 5.35 0.52 2.72
C PHE A 77 5.09 -0.74 1.87
N TRP A 78 3.89 -0.86 1.30
CA TRP A 78 3.58 -1.97 0.40
C TRP A 78 4.38 -1.91 -0.91
N GLY A 79 4.51 -0.71 -1.47
CA GLY A 79 5.22 -0.48 -2.72
C GLY A 79 6.73 -0.63 -2.65
N SER A 80 7.32 -0.58 -1.45
CA SER A 80 8.76 -0.84 -1.26
C SER A 80 9.11 -2.32 -1.33
N VAL A 81 8.14 -3.20 -1.10
CA VAL A 81 8.34 -4.66 -1.09
C VAL A 81 7.83 -5.32 -2.36
N PHE A 82 6.76 -4.77 -2.96
CA PHE A 82 6.07 -5.39 -4.09
C PHE A 82 5.77 -4.43 -5.23
N ILE A 83 5.80 -4.96 -6.45
CA ILE A 83 5.24 -4.28 -7.63
C ILE A 83 3.73 -4.52 -7.62
N LEU A 84 2.96 -3.47 -7.35
CA LEU A 84 1.51 -3.54 -7.28
C LEU A 84 0.89 -3.67 -8.70
N PRO A 85 -0.10 -4.56 -8.89
CA PRO A 85 -0.86 -4.62 -10.13
C PRO A 85 -1.53 -3.28 -10.46
N GLN A 86 -1.61 -2.92 -11.74
CA GLN A 86 -2.21 -1.65 -12.19
C GLN A 86 -3.67 -1.48 -11.76
N SER A 87 -4.42 -2.57 -11.64
CA SER A 87 -5.81 -2.55 -11.12
C SER A 87 -5.86 -2.05 -9.68
N ILE A 88 -4.95 -2.52 -8.82
CA ILE A 88 -4.84 -2.10 -7.42
C ILE A 88 -4.37 -0.65 -7.32
N VAL A 89 -3.39 -0.26 -8.14
CA VAL A 89 -2.92 1.14 -8.21
C VAL A 89 -4.08 2.10 -8.53
N LYS A 90 -4.86 1.80 -9.56
CA LYS A 90 -6.03 2.61 -9.95
C LYS A 90 -7.11 2.64 -8.87
N GLU A 91 -7.34 1.53 -8.20
CA GLU A 91 -8.33 1.44 -7.11
C GLU A 91 -7.89 2.28 -5.91
N VAL A 92 -6.62 2.19 -5.50
CA VAL A 92 -6.03 2.98 -4.41
C VAL A 92 -6.09 4.48 -4.72
N ASP A 93 -5.66 4.90 -5.90
CA ASP A 93 -5.71 6.31 -6.32
C ASP A 93 -7.16 6.82 -6.40
N GLY A 94 -8.09 5.97 -6.85
CA GLY A 94 -9.53 6.25 -6.83
C GLY A 94 -10.06 6.51 -5.42
N LYS A 95 -9.73 5.65 -4.44
CA LYS A 95 -10.14 5.83 -3.04
C LYS A 95 -9.56 7.09 -2.42
N CYS A 96 -8.29 7.40 -2.70
CA CYS A 96 -7.65 8.64 -2.23
C CYS A 96 -8.34 9.89 -2.82
N ARG A 97 -8.67 9.87 -4.11
CA ARG A 97 -9.40 10.94 -4.78
C ARG A 97 -10.79 11.13 -4.19
N ASP A 98 -11.54 10.04 -4.04
CA ASP A 98 -12.91 10.07 -3.52
C ASP A 98 -12.93 10.60 -2.07
N TYR A 99 -11.94 10.22 -1.25
CA TYR A 99 -11.75 10.76 0.08
C TYR A 99 -11.44 12.25 0.09
N LEU A 100 -10.56 12.72 -0.78
CA LEU A 100 -10.18 14.13 -0.86
C LEU A 100 -11.37 15.02 -1.19
N TRP A 101 -12.21 14.61 -2.16
CA TRP A 101 -13.35 15.39 -2.65
C TRP A 101 -14.68 15.10 -1.96
N GLY A 102 -14.86 13.88 -1.44
CA GLY A 102 -16.17 13.38 -0.98
C GLY A 102 -16.76 14.09 0.24
N GLY A 103 -15.95 14.67 1.13
CA GLY A 103 -16.45 15.22 2.38
C GLY A 103 -17.19 14.20 3.25
N ILE A 104 -17.98 14.68 4.23
CA ILE A 104 -18.69 13.88 5.24
C ILE A 104 -19.89 13.11 4.66
N GLN A 105 -20.38 13.49 3.50
CA GLN A 105 -21.53 12.84 2.88
C GLN A 105 -21.09 11.82 1.83
N GLU A 106 -21.61 10.61 1.90
CA GLU A 106 -21.40 9.49 0.97
C GLU A 106 -21.79 9.80 -0.50
N LYS A 107 -22.35 10.98 -0.77
CA LYS A 107 -22.62 11.42 -2.13
C LYS A 107 -21.30 11.69 -2.85
N ARG A 108 -20.98 10.83 -3.80
CA ARG A 108 -19.87 11.01 -4.75
C ARG A 108 -19.97 12.38 -5.41
N LYS A 109 -19.25 13.36 -4.87
CA LYS A 109 -19.05 14.62 -5.58
C LYS A 109 -18.11 14.37 -6.73
N ALA A 110 -18.50 14.83 -7.92
CA ALA A 110 -17.60 14.78 -9.07
C ALA A 110 -16.29 15.48 -8.71
N PRO A 111 -15.12 14.86 -9.01
CA PRO A 111 -13.83 15.48 -8.73
C PRO A 111 -13.70 16.76 -9.53
N LEU A 112 -13.41 17.88 -8.86
CA LEU A 112 -13.24 19.18 -9.51
C LEU A 112 -12.01 19.22 -10.42
N VAL A 113 -10.99 18.41 -10.11
CA VAL A 113 -9.73 18.35 -10.87
C VAL A 113 -9.34 16.89 -11.07
N ALA A 114 -8.83 16.56 -12.25
CA ALA A 114 -8.33 15.23 -12.56
C ALA A 114 -7.17 14.85 -11.60
N TRP A 115 -7.14 13.60 -11.15
CA TRP A 115 -6.14 13.10 -10.20
C TRP A 115 -4.70 13.33 -10.67
N ASP A 116 -4.45 13.08 -11.95
CA ASP A 116 -3.12 13.26 -12.55
C ASP A 116 -2.62 14.70 -12.47
N LYS A 117 -3.52 15.69 -12.59
CA LYS A 117 -3.18 17.11 -12.43
C LYS A 117 -2.81 17.44 -10.99
N LEU A 118 -3.45 16.81 -10.00
CA LEU A 118 -3.09 16.98 -8.59
C LEU A 118 -1.72 16.37 -8.27
N CYS A 119 -1.33 15.33 -9.00
CA CYS A 119 -0.04 14.67 -8.84
C CYS A 119 1.14 15.47 -9.40
N VAL A 120 0.89 16.51 -10.20
CA VAL A 120 1.93 17.38 -10.74
C VAL A 120 2.62 18.18 -9.62
N PRO A 121 3.94 18.46 -9.70
CA PRO A 121 4.63 19.32 -8.74
C PRO A 121 4.00 20.70 -8.58
N LYS A 122 4.09 21.28 -7.37
CA LYS A 122 3.51 22.59 -7.05
C LYS A 122 3.95 23.71 -8.01
N LYS A 123 5.20 23.68 -8.49
CA LYS A 123 5.73 24.64 -9.46
C LYS A 123 4.98 24.64 -10.81
N TYR A 124 4.24 23.59 -11.12
CA TYR A 124 3.42 23.46 -12.32
C TYR A 124 1.91 23.49 -12.03
N GLY A 125 1.52 23.98 -10.84
CA GLY A 125 0.11 24.14 -10.48
C GLY A 125 -0.56 22.90 -9.86
N GLY A 126 0.17 21.83 -9.59
CA GLY A 126 -0.34 20.65 -8.89
C GLY A 126 -0.21 20.75 -7.36
N LEU A 127 -0.69 19.73 -6.67
CA LEU A 127 -0.57 19.60 -5.21
C LEU A 127 0.64 18.74 -4.78
N ASN A 128 1.42 18.24 -5.73
CA ASN A 128 2.53 17.33 -5.49
C ASN A 128 2.11 16.03 -4.75
N ILE A 129 0.89 15.57 -4.99
CA ILE A 129 0.45 14.26 -4.48
C ILE A 129 1.22 13.19 -5.25
N LYS A 130 1.87 12.30 -4.53
CA LYS A 130 2.64 11.23 -5.17
C LYS A 130 1.71 10.12 -5.62
N GLY A 131 1.48 9.98 -6.92
CA GLY A 131 0.68 8.92 -7.52
C GLY A 131 1.23 7.54 -7.18
N CYS A 132 0.34 6.58 -6.95
CA CYS A 132 0.72 5.25 -6.47
C CYS A 132 1.63 4.51 -7.46
N GLY A 133 1.35 4.57 -8.77
CA GLY A 133 2.07 3.80 -9.79
C GLY A 133 3.53 4.19 -9.91
N ASN A 134 3.82 5.45 -10.22
CA ASN A 134 5.19 5.93 -10.42
C ASN A 134 6.04 5.77 -9.16
N TRP A 135 5.43 5.99 -7.99
CA TRP A 135 6.13 5.86 -6.72
C TRP A 135 6.43 4.40 -6.36
N ASN A 136 5.53 3.47 -6.69
CA ASN A 136 5.76 2.03 -6.51
C ASN A 136 6.96 1.53 -7.33
N VAL A 137 7.02 1.90 -8.61
CA VAL A 137 8.14 1.54 -9.48
C VAL A 137 9.47 2.13 -8.95
N ALA A 138 9.46 3.39 -8.54
CA ALA A 138 10.64 4.06 -8.00
C ALA A 138 11.12 3.43 -6.69
N SER A 139 10.19 3.08 -5.79
CA SER A 139 10.52 2.45 -4.50
C SER A 139 11.11 1.06 -4.69
N PHE A 140 10.55 0.27 -5.59
CA PHE A 140 11.07 -1.05 -5.93
C PHE A 140 12.43 -0.96 -6.63
N GLY A 141 12.60 -0.01 -7.56
CA GLY A 141 13.88 0.28 -8.21
C GLY A 141 14.98 0.65 -7.20
N LYS A 142 14.64 1.41 -6.16
CA LYS A 142 15.57 1.72 -5.06
C LYS A 142 16.02 0.47 -4.30
N LEU A 143 15.11 -0.49 -4.09
CA LEU A 143 15.46 -1.77 -3.45
C LEU A 143 16.43 -2.56 -4.32
N LEU A 144 16.15 -2.70 -5.62
CA LEU A 144 17.04 -3.38 -6.57
C LEU A 144 18.42 -2.71 -6.61
N TRP A 145 18.46 -1.37 -6.65
CA TRP A 145 19.71 -0.62 -6.63
C TRP A 145 20.56 -0.91 -5.38
N LYS A 146 19.93 -1.01 -4.20
CA LYS A 146 20.62 -1.37 -2.97
C LYS A 146 21.26 -2.75 -3.04
N ILE A 147 20.57 -3.73 -3.64
CA ILE A 147 21.08 -5.09 -3.81
C ILE A 147 22.26 -5.09 -4.77
N VAL A 148 22.18 -4.37 -5.89
CA VAL A 148 23.25 -4.29 -6.91
C VAL A 148 24.52 -3.63 -6.35
N VAL A 149 24.36 -2.57 -5.56
CA VAL A 149 25.51 -1.83 -4.97
C VAL A 149 26.11 -2.54 -3.75
N ASN A 150 25.56 -3.71 -3.38
CA ASN A 150 26.05 -4.55 -2.28
C ASN A 150 26.27 -3.79 -0.96
N LYS A 151 25.41 -2.79 -0.69
CA LYS A 151 25.44 -2.12 0.61
C LYS A 151 24.90 -3.10 1.65
N GLU A 152 25.75 -3.46 2.59
CA GLU A 152 25.36 -4.19 3.79
C GLU A 152 24.25 -3.43 4.52
N SER A 153 23.05 -3.79 4.22
CA SER A 153 21.87 -3.37 4.95
C SER A 153 21.04 -4.63 5.11
N LEU A 154 20.57 -4.89 6.30
CA LEU A 154 19.70 -6.02 6.60
C LEU A 154 18.42 -6.05 5.72
N TRP A 155 18.27 -5.07 4.85
CA TRP A 155 17.25 -4.92 3.77
C TRP A 155 17.65 -3.81 2.80
#